data_d972998552e42d6e3bc2e245a800eda9
#
_entry.id   d972998552e42d6e3bc2e245a800eda9
#
_cell.length_a   1.000
_cell.length_b   1.000
_cell.length_c   1.000
_cell.angle_alpha   90.00
_cell.angle_beta   90.00
_cell.angle_gamma   90.00
#
_symmetry.space_group_name_H-M   'P 1'
#
loop_
_entity.id
_entity.type
_entity.pdbx_description
1 polymer ?
#
loop_
_entity_poly.entity_id
_entity_poly.type
_entity_poly.pdbx_seq_one_letter_code
_entity_poly.pdbx_strand_id
1 'polypeptide(L)'
;MDIALGIHFATGFAALTAGTIIMVMKKGHKPHQFLGKIFFMTMIGVVASALFISLTKGNQFLMHMAIFVWYQNYAGWRAIQDKSLKANGLDWAVVFMAAINGVVMVSTFNIVLLVFGALSIFLVLQDINTQLLLRKAKELRKLSWLRKHIGMMVGAYIGTFTAFLVVNINDFEPAWLLWLLPTAVLVPLMRYWTKRYCG
;
A
#
# COMPACT_ATOMS: atom_id res chain seq x y z
N MET A 1 -23.36 -10.34 -5.76
CA MET A 1 -22.04 -10.84 -5.37
C MET A 1 -21.12 -10.95 -6.59
N ASP A 2 -21.62 -11.50 -7.67
CA ASP A 2 -20.85 -11.69 -8.91
C ASP A 2 -20.35 -10.38 -9.52
N ILE A 3 -21.16 -9.31 -9.46
CA ILE A 3 -20.76 -7.98 -9.94
C ILE A 3 -19.57 -7.43 -9.13
N ALA A 4 -19.59 -7.52 -7.80
CA ALA A 4 -18.50 -7.03 -6.97
C ALA A 4 -17.20 -7.82 -7.20
N LEU A 5 -17.31 -9.13 -7.39
CA LEU A 5 -16.19 -9.98 -7.75
C LEU A 5 -15.66 -9.65 -9.15
N GLY A 6 -16.54 -9.43 -10.12
CA GLY A 6 -16.17 -8.97 -11.47
C GLY A 6 -15.43 -7.63 -11.45
N ILE A 7 -15.92 -6.65 -10.68
CA ILE A 7 -15.24 -5.36 -10.47
C ILE A 7 -13.87 -5.57 -9.84
N HIS A 8 -13.78 -6.45 -8.82
CA HIS A 8 -12.53 -6.75 -8.14
C HIS A 8 -11.49 -7.32 -9.11
N PHE A 9 -11.87 -8.31 -9.92
CA PHE A 9 -10.99 -8.89 -10.93
C PHE A 9 -10.55 -7.88 -11.99
N ALA A 10 -11.48 -7.12 -12.55
CA ALA A 10 -11.19 -6.17 -13.62
C ALA A 10 -10.24 -5.05 -13.11
N THR A 11 -10.56 -4.47 -11.95
CA THR A 11 -9.73 -3.42 -11.35
C THR A 11 -8.39 -3.96 -10.85
N GLY A 12 -8.37 -5.18 -10.30
CA GLY A 12 -7.16 -5.87 -9.85
C GLY A 12 -6.21 -6.18 -11.01
N PHE A 13 -6.73 -6.69 -12.11
CA PHE A 13 -5.94 -6.94 -13.31
C PHE A 13 -5.35 -5.65 -13.91
N ALA A 14 -6.16 -4.59 -13.98
CA ALA A 14 -5.70 -3.29 -14.46
C ALA A 14 -4.63 -2.68 -13.52
N ALA A 15 -4.81 -2.77 -12.20
CA ALA A 15 -3.84 -2.32 -11.21
C ALA A 15 -2.53 -3.10 -11.31
N LEU A 16 -2.61 -4.43 -11.40
CA LEU A 16 -1.45 -5.29 -11.53
C LEU A 16 -0.66 -4.99 -12.80
N THR A 17 -1.34 -4.87 -13.94
CA THR A 17 -0.73 -4.55 -15.23
C THR A 17 -0.06 -3.17 -15.20
N ALA A 18 -0.78 -2.13 -14.78
CA ALA A 18 -0.24 -0.77 -14.67
C ALA A 18 0.95 -0.73 -13.70
N GLY A 19 0.81 -1.37 -12.53
CA GLY A 19 1.86 -1.47 -11.53
C GLY A 19 3.11 -2.15 -12.05
N THR A 20 2.99 -3.30 -12.72
CA THR A 20 4.13 -4.03 -13.31
C THR A 20 4.86 -3.18 -14.34
N ILE A 21 4.14 -2.49 -15.23
CA ILE A 21 4.75 -1.59 -16.22
C ILE A 21 5.50 -0.46 -15.49
N ILE A 22 4.88 0.15 -14.46
CA ILE A 22 5.50 1.18 -13.63
C ILE A 22 6.79 0.67 -12.98
N MET A 23 6.83 -0.58 -12.52
CA MET A 23 8.01 -1.14 -11.86
C MET A 23 9.23 -1.20 -12.78
N VAL A 24 9.07 -1.46 -14.07
CA VAL A 24 10.17 -1.61 -15.03
C VAL A 24 10.49 -0.34 -15.80
N MET A 25 9.54 0.60 -15.94
CA MET A 25 9.74 1.80 -16.74
C MET A 25 10.57 2.88 -16.03
N LYS A 26 11.09 3.85 -16.80
CA LYS A 26 11.76 5.04 -16.26
C LYS A 26 10.77 5.88 -15.44
N LYS A 27 11.19 6.29 -14.22
CA LYS A 27 10.34 7.01 -13.26
C LYS A 27 10.27 8.52 -13.57
N GLY A 28 9.15 9.17 -13.17
CA GLY A 28 9.00 10.63 -13.19
C GLY A 28 8.54 11.25 -14.52
N HIS A 29 8.52 10.51 -15.64
CA HIS A 29 8.07 10.99 -16.95
C HIS A 29 6.54 10.97 -17.10
N LYS A 30 6.02 11.64 -18.15
CA LYS A 30 4.57 11.68 -18.45
C LYS A 30 3.90 10.30 -18.47
N PRO A 31 4.47 9.25 -19.13
CA PRO A 31 3.90 7.90 -19.08
C PRO A 31 3.85 7.31 -17.67
N HIS A 32 4.88 7.53 -16.84
CA HIS A 32 4.85 7.08 -15.43
C HIS A 32 3.72 7.77 -14.65
N GLN A 33 3.54 9.08 -14.84
CA GLN A 33 2.48 9.83 -14.18
C GLN A 33 1.08 9.38 -14.63
N PHE A 34 0.92 9.09 -15.91
CA PHE A 34 -0.33 8.59 -16.48
C PHE A 34 -0.69 7.20 -15.93
N LEU A 35 0.24 6.24 -16.01
CA LEU A 35 0.03 4.90 -15.47
C LEU A 35 -0.12 4.91 -13.94
N GLY A 36 0.58 5.83 -13.24
CA GLY A 36 0.42 6.02 -11.80
C GLY A 36 -0.98 6.47 -11.41
N LYS A 37 -1.62 7.32 -12.22
CA LYS A 37 -3.04 7.69 -12.03
C LYS A 37 -3.97 6.49 -12.26
N ILE A 38 -3.72 5.70 -13.31
CA ILE A 38 -4.48 4.48 -13.57
C ILE A 38 -4.35 3.52 -12.39
N PHE A 39 -3.12 3.25 -11.94
CA PHE A 39 -2.87 2.40 -10.78
C PHE A 39 -3.62 2.89 -9.54
N PHE A 40 -3.50 4.17 -9.20
CA PHE A 40 -4.18 4.75 -8.05
C PHE A 40 -5.70 4.57 -8.12
N MET A 41 -6.32 4.88 -9.26
CA MET A 41 -7.77 4.81 -9.46
C MET A 41 -8.28 3.36 -9.46
N THR A 42 -7.57 2.46 -10.12
CA THR A 42 -7.93 1.04 -10.13
C THR A 42 -7.78 0.41 -8.73
N MET A 43 -6.79 0.84 -7.95
CA MET A 43 -6.64 0.42 -6.56
C MET A 43 -7.79 0.88 -5.66
N ILE A 44 -8.44 2.03 -5.94
CA ILE A 44 -9.69 2.40 -5.25
C ILE A 44 -10.76 1.34 -5.52
N GLY A 45 -10.93 0.92 -6.77
CA GLY A 45 -11.87 -0.13 -7.14
C GLY A 45 -11.56 -1.48 -6.47
N VAL A 46 -10.27 -1.87 -6.42
CA VAL A 46 -9.81 -3.08 -5.72
C VAL A 46 -10.17 -3.03 -4.25
N VAL A 47 -9.85 -1.94 -3.56
CA VAL A 47 -10.11 -1.80 -2.12
C VAL A 47 -11.60 -1.76 -1.83
N ALA A 48 -12.37 -0.96 -2.58
CA ALA A 48 -13.81 -0.84 -2.37
C ALA A 48 -14.53 -2.19 -2.56
N SER A 49 -14.21 -2.91 -3.64
CA SER A 49 -14.77 -4.25 -3.89
C SER A 49 -14.30 -5.29 -2.86
N ALA A 50 -13.03 -5.24 -2.44
CA ALA A 50 -12.51 -6.13 -1.39
C ALA A 50 -13.23 -5.89 -0.04
N LEU A 51 -13.43 -4.64 0.36
CA LEU A 51 -14.18 -4.29 1.57
C LEU A 51 -15.63 -4.78 1.48
N PHE A 52 -16.31 -4.57 0.36
CA PHE A 52 -17.67 -5.05 0.15
C PHE A 52 -17.74 -6.59 0.25
N ILE A 53 -16.83 -7.30 -0.44
CA ILE A 53 -16.76 -8.77 -0.41
C ILE A 53 -16.44 -9.25 1.01
N SER A 54 -15.52 -8.62 1.72
CA SER A 54 -15.15 -9.01 3.07
C SER A 54 -16.31 -8.86 4.07
N LEU A 55 -17.06 -7.77 3.97
CA LEU A 55 -18.24 -7.54 4.82
C LEU A 55 -19.37 -8.52 4.53
N THR A 56 -19.64 -8.81 3.25
CA THR A 56 -20.71 -9.73 2.86
C THR A 56 -20.38 -11.21 3.14
N LYS A 57 -19.11 -11.57 3.13
CA LYS A 57 -18.64 -12.95 3.40
C LYS A 57 -18.09 -13.17 4.82
N GLY A 58 -18.03 -12.12 5.66
CA GLY A 58 -17.44 -12.20 6.99
C GLY A 58 -15.92 -12.47 6.98
N ASN A 59 -15.21 -12.12 5.88
CA ASN A 59 -13.79 -12.40 5.74
C ASN A 59 -12.95 -11.27 6.36
N GLN A 60 -12.67 -11.38 7.66
CA GLN A 60 -11.89 -10.40 8.40
C GLN A 60 -10.46 -10.24 7.87
N PHE A 61 -9.82 -11.32 7.44
CA PHE A 61 -8.47 -11.26 6.87
C PHE A 61 -8.44 -10.33 5.64
N LEU A 62 -9.36 -10.51 4.71
CA LEU A 62 -9.47 -9.66 3.52
C LEU A 62 -9.76 -8.19 3.88
N MET A 63 -10.60 -7.97 4.89
CA MET A 63 -10.91 -6.61 5.37
C MET A 63 -9.65 -5.89 5.87
N HIS A 64 -8.87 -6.54 6.73
CA HIS A 64 -7.65 -5.96 7.27
C HIS A 64 -6.62 -5.67 6.19
N MET A 65 -6.43 -6.58 5.24
CA MET A 65 -5.53 -6.38 4.10
C MET A 65 -6.00 -5.25 3.18
N ALA A 66 -7.31 -5.11 2.92
CA ALA A 66 -7.85 -4.02 2.12
C ALA A 66 -7.59 -2.65 2.76
N ILE A 67 -7.80 -2.51 4.09
CA ILE A 67 -7.51 -1.27 4.83
C ILE A 67 -6.02 -0.94 4.80
N PHE A 68 -5.15 -1.94 4.99
CA PHE A 68 -3.70 -1.77 4.92
C PHE A 68 -3.23 -1.27 3.55
N VAL A 69 -3.72 -1.87 2.48
CA VAL A 69 -3.38 -1.48 1.10
C VAL A 69 -3.97 -0.11 0.75
N TRP A 70 -5.19 0.20 1.22
CA TRP A 70 -5.78 1.53 1.07
C TRP A 70 -4.92 2.62 1.67
N TYR A 71 -4.46 2.44 2.91
CA TYR A 71 -3.58 3.40 3.57
C TYR A 71 -2.34 3.71 2.72
N GLN A 72 -1.69 2.68 2.19
CA GLN A 72 -0.49 2.86 1.37
C GLN A 72 -0.79 3.55 0.04
N ASN A 73 -1.87 3.13 -0.66
CA ASN A 73 -2.28 3.74 -1.91
C ASN A 73 -2.60 5.23 -1.73
N TYR A 74 -3.38 5.56 -0.70
CA TYR A 74 -3.74 6.94 -0.35
C TYR A 74 -2.52 7.77 0.02
N ALA A 75 -1.71 7.31 0.98
CA ALA A 75 -0.55 8.05 1.47
C ALA A 75 0.52 8.26 0.39
N GLY A 76 0.72 7.28 -0.49
CA GLY A 76 1.62 7.39 -1.63
C GLY A 76 1.16 8.41 -2.66
N TRP A 77 -0.13 8.45 -2.98
CA TRP A 77 -0.73 9.46 -3.85
C TRP A 77 -0.70 10.85 -3.21
N ARG A 78 -1.10 10.95 -1.94
CA ARG A 78 -1.13 12.21 -1.19
C ARG A 78 0.24 12.89 -1.11
N ALA A 79 1.33 12.12 -1.01
CA ALA A 79 2.69 12.63 -0.94
C ALA A 79 3.14 13.39 -2.21
N ILE A 80 2.58 13.08 -3.39
CA ILE A 80 2.86 13.85 -4.62
C ILE A 80 1.92 15.04 -4.80
N GLN A 81 0.72 15.01 -4.18
CA GLN A 81 -0.22 16.12 -4.23
C GLN A 81 0.24 17.29 -3.34
N ASP A 82 0.77 16.95 -2.16
CA ASP A 82 1.33 17.94 -1.25
C ASP A 82 2.72 17.54 -0.78
N LYS A 83 3.72 18.10 -1.42
CA LYS A 83 5.15 17.84 -1.12
C LYS A 83 5.59 18.37 0.23
N SER A 84 4.80 19.22 0.87
CA SER A 84 5.07 19.70 2.24
C SER A 84 4.88 18.59 3.27
N LEU A 85 4.13 17.55 2.94
CA LEU A 85 3.72 16.45 3.82
C LEU A 85 2.91 16.92 5.05
N LYS A 86 2.38 18.13 5.05
CA LYS A 86 1.50 18.60 6.13
C LYS A 86 0.17 17.83 6.07
N ALA A 87 -0.16 17.18 7.17
CA ALA A 87 -1.39 16.41 7.26
C ALA A 87 -2.61 17.31 7.45
N ASN A 88 -3.66 17.06 6.66
CA ASN A 88 -5.00 17.62 6.84
C ASN A 88 -5.89 16.66 7.65
N GLY A 89 -7.17 17.03 7.85
CA GLY A 89 -8.11 16.20 8.62
C GLY A 89 -8.33 14.80 8.02
N LEU A 90 -8.39 14.69 6.69
CA LEU A 90 -8.55 13.40 6.00
C LEU A 90 -7.28 12.53 6.14
N ASP A 91 -6.09 13.14 6.05
CA ASP A 91 -4.83 12.43 6.26
C ASP A 91 -4.80 11.80 7.67
N TRP A 92 -5.23 12.55 8.69
CA TRP A 92 -5.32 12.05 10.06
C TRP A 92 -6.35 10.93 10.22
N ALA A 93 -7.52 11.04 9.58
CA ALA A 93 -8.53 9.99 9.61
C ALA A 93 -7.98 8.67 9.02
N VAL A 94 -7.28 8.74 7.89
CA VAL A 94 -6.66 7.56 7.25
C VAL A 94 -5.53 6.98 8.11
N VAL A 95 -4.68 7.82 8.69
CA VAL A 95 -3.60 7.38 9.62
C VAL A 95 -4.19 6.71 10.85
N PHE A 96 -5.24 7.27 11.45
CA PHE A 96 -5.90 6.69 12.62
C PHE A 96 -6.57 5.34 12.30
N MET A 97 -7.26 5.25 11.17
CA MET A 97 -7.82 3.98 10.68
C MET A 97 -6.73 2.93 10.49
N ALA A 98 -5.58 3.29 9.88
CA ALA A 98 -4.46 2.38 9.68
C ALA A 98 -3.80 1.96 11.00
N ALA A 99 -3.76 2.86 12.01
CA ALA A 99 -3.25 2.56 13.34
C ALA A 99 -4.11 1.50 14.04
N ILE A 100 -5.44 1.72 14.10
CA ILE A 100 -6.38 0.77 14.70
C ILE A 100 -6.28 -0.58 13.98
N ASN A 101 -6.34 -0.55 12.64
CA ASN A 101 -6.24 -1.77 11.83
C ASN A 101 -4.94 -2.53 12.11
N GLY A 102 -3.80 -1.83 12.18
CA GLY A 102 -2.50 -2.43 12.47
C GLY A 102 -2.46 -3.12 13.85
N VAL A 103 -3.01 -2.47 14.89
CA VAL A 103 -3.11 -3.05 16.25
C VAL A 103 -3.99 -4.31 16.23
N VAL A 104 -5.16 -4.25 15.58
CA VAL A 104 -6.05 -5.42 15.47
C VAL A 104 -5.37 -6.54 14.72
N MET A 105 -4.69 -6.27 13.59
CA MET A 105 -3.95 -7.28 12.83
C MET A 105 -2.91 -8.01 13.69
N VAL A 106 -2.14 -7.27 14.49
CA VAL A 106 -1.13 -7.87 15.40
C VAL A 106 -1.79 -8.74 16.46
N SER A 107 -2.94 -8.34 17.00
CA SER A 107 -3.65 -9.10 18.04
C SER A 107 -4.29 -10.42 17.56
N THR A 108 -4.38 -10.65 16.25
CA THR A 108 -4.93 -11.91 15.70
C THR A 108 -3.98 -13.10 15.84
N PHE A 109 -2.70 -12.88 16.11
CA PHE A 109 -1.62 -13.89 16.11
C PHE A 109 -1.48 -14.69 14.79
N ASN A 110 -2.18 -14.28 13.73
CA ASN A 110 -1.94 -14.82 12.40
C ASN A 110 -0.62 -14.29 11.86
N ILE A 111 0.30 -15.15 11.45
CA ILE A 111 1.67 -14.76 11.06
C ILE A 111 1.69 -13.69 9.94
N VAL A 112 0.79 -13.79 8.97
CA VAL A 112 0.69 -12.82 7.86
C VAL A 112 0.18 -11.48 8.37
N LEU A 113 -0.93 -11.49 9.12
CA LEU A 113 -1.51 -10.27 9.70
C LEU A 113 -0.56 -9.63 10.72
N LEU A 114 0.18 -10.41 11.49
CA LEU A 114 1.19 -9.92 12.42
C LEU A 114 2.28 -9.14 11.69
N VAL A 115 2.83 -9.66 10.61
CA VAL A 115 3.88 -8.99 9.84
C VAL A 115 3.36 -7.71 9.19
N PHE A 116 2.21 -7.77 8.51
CA PHE A 116 1.64 -6.58 7.85
C PHE A 116 1.07 -5.58 8.85
N GLY A 117 0.55 -6.02 9.99
CA GLY A 117 0.12 -5.16 11.09
C GLY A 117 1.29 -4.40 11.73
N ALA A 118 2.39 -5.09 12.01
CA ALA A 118 3.61 -4.46 12.50
C ALA A 118 4.17 -3.45 11.49
N LEU A 119 4.14 -3.77 10.20
CA LEU A 119 4.51 -2.84 9.12
C LEU A 119 3.56 -1.64 9.07
N SER A 120 2.25 -1.84 9.22
CA SER A 120 1.27 -0.74 9.29
C SER A 120 1.57 0.21 10.44
N ILE A 121 1.79 -0.32 11.64
CA ILE A 121 2.16 0.47 12.83
C ILE A 121 3.45 1.25 12.58
N PHE A 122 4.47 0.60 12.02
CA PHE A 122 5.74 1.26 11.69
C PHE A 122 5.55 2.44 10.72
N LEU A 123 4.75 2.27 9.66
CA LEU A 123 4.46 3.34 8.69
C LEU A 123 3.67 4.49 9.32
N VAL A 124 2.69 4.17 10.17
CA VAL A 124 1.93 5.15 10.95
C VAL A 124 2.85 5.95 11.88
N LEU A 125 3.76 5.30 12.60
CA LEU A 125 4.73 5.97 13.45
C LEU A 125 5.66 6.90 12.67
N GLN A 126 6.05 6.53 11.44
CA GLN A 126 6.80 7.43 10.55
C GLN A 126 5.98 8.66 10.17
N ASP A 127 4.68 8.51 9.88
CA ASP A 127 3.81 9.64 9.56
C ASP A 127 3.64 10.57 10.76
N ILE A 128 3.38 10.03 11.95
CA ILE A 128 3.31 10.81 13.20
C ILE A 128 4.61 11.55 13.44
N ASN A 129 5.76 10.88 13.32
CA ASN A 129 7.07 11.51 13.51
C ASN A 129 7.29 12.66 12.50
N THR A 130 6.89 12.48 11.25
CA THR A 130 6.95 13.54 10.22
C THR A 130 6.15 14.77 10.67
N GLN A 131 4.92 14.60 11.20
CA GLN A 131 4.11 15.70 11.68
C GLN A 131 4.71 16.38 12.94
N LEU A 132 5.32 15.60 13.83
CA LEU A 132 6.01 16.13 15.00
C LEU A 132 7.23 16.98 14.63
N LEU A 133 8.00 16.56 13.62
CA LEU A 133 9.13 17.35 13.09
C LEU A 133 8.64 18.66 12.47
N LEU A 134 7.58 18.62 11.67
CA LEU A 134 6.97 19.81 11.06
C LEU A 134 6.42 20.79 12.10
N ARG A 135 5.78 20.31 13.17
CA ARG A 135 5.30 21.14 14.28
C ARG A 135 6.45 21.84 15.04
N LYS A 136 7.60 21.17 15.14
CA LYS A 136 8.81 21.74 15.77
C LYS A 136 9.62 22.63 14.82
N ALA A 137 9.06 23.02 13.67
CA ALA A 137 9.73 23.77 12.60
C ALA A 137 11.09 23.15 12.19
N LYS A 138 11.26 21.84 12.33
CA LYS A 138 12.43 21.13 11.85
C LYS A 138 12.31 20.86 10.36
N GLU A 139 13.41 21.07 9.65
CA GLU A 139 13.46 20.73 8.24
C GLU A 139 13.36 19.20 8.04
N LEU A 140 12.50 18.81 7.11
CA LEU A 140 12.46 17.43 6.66
C LEU A 140 13.66 17.13 5.76
N ARG A 141 14.09 15.86 5.78
CA ARG A 141 15.13 15.40 4.87
C ARG A 141 14.72 15.71 3.42
N LYS A 142 15.69 16.15 2.61
CA LYS A 142 15.46 16.45 1.18
C LYS A 142 14.69 15.30 0.50
N LEU A 143 13.69 15.65 -0.30
CA LEU A 143 12.83 14.71 -1.03
C LEU A 143 12.08 13.71 -0.14
N SER A 144 11.73 14.04 1.12
CA SER A 144 10.94 13.19 2.00
C SER A 144 9.60 12.76 1.38
N TRP A 145 8.94 13.68 0.65
CA TRP A 145 7.73 13.38 -0.11
C TRP A 145 7.93 12.29 -1.15
N LEU A 146 9.07 12.30 -1.85
CA LEU A 146 9.37 11.29 -2.88
C LEU A 146 9.70 9.94 -2.25
N ARG A 147 10.43 9.93 -1.12
CA ARG A 147 10.67 8.71 -0.32
C ARG A 147 9.36 8.08 0.13
N LYS A 148 8.45 8.89 0.66
CA LYS A 148 7.11 8.45 1.07
C LYS A 148 6.32 7.91 -0.12
N HIS A 149 6.29 8.64 -1.24
CA HIS A 149 5.64 8.18 -2.47
C HIS A 149 6.15 6.82 -2.93
N ILE A 150 7.47 6.66 -3.09
CA ILE A 150 8.07 5.39 -3.54
C ILE A 150 7.71 4.27 -2.56
N GLY A 151 7.91 4.48 -1.26
CA GLY A 151 7.65 3.45 -0.25
C GLY A 151 6.20 2.99 -0.23
N MET A 152 5.27 3.94 -0.20
CA MET A 152 3.84 3.65 -0.10
C MET A 152 3.27 3.05 -1.40
N MET A 153 3.65 3.56 -2.59
CA MET A 153 3.15 3.04 -3.86
C MET A 153 3.71 1.64 -4.17
N VAL A 154 4.99 1.39 -3.87
CA VAL A 154 5.57 0.05 -4.00
C VAL A 154 4.93 -0.90 -3.00
N GLY A 155 4.66 -0.45 -1.77
CA GLY A 155 3.94 -1.25 -0.78
C GLY A 155 2.53 -1.63 -1.23
N ALA A 156 1.77 -0.68 -1.80
CA ALA A 156 0.45 -0.97 -2.38
C ALA A 156 0.54 -1.99 -3.54
N TYR A 157 1.54 -1.87 -4.40
CA TYR A 157 1.78 -2.85 -5.47
C TYR A 157 2.16 -4.23 -4.93
N ILE A 158 3.00 -4.31 -3.88
CA ILE A 158 3.33 -5.58 -3.20
C ILE A 158 2.04 -6.26 -2.73
N GLY A 159 1.14 -5.53 -2.08
CA GLY A 159 -0.15 -6.08 -1.62
C GLY A 159 -0.98 -6.66 -2.77
N THR A 160 -1.07 -5.94 -3.90
CA THR A 160 -1.81 -6.40 -5.09
C THR A 160 -1.17 -7.63 -5.72
N PHE A 161 0.15 -7.62 -5.88
CA PHE A 161 0.89 -8.74 -6.48
C PHE A 161 0.84 -9.98 -5.58
N THR A 162 0.95 -9.79 -4.27
CA THR A 162 0.82 -10.87 -3.27
C THR A 162 -0.56 -11.51 -3.35
N ALA A 163 -1.63 -10.70 -3.37
CA ALA A 163 -2.99 -11.21 -3.47
C ALA A 163 -3.19 -12.04 -4.76
N PHE A 164 -2.64 -11.56 -5.89
CA PHE A 164 -2.65 -12.31 -7.15
C PHE A 164 -1.94 -13.66 -7.03
N LEU A 165 -0.74 -13.72 -6.44
CA LEU A 165 0.00 -14.96 -6.28
C LEU A 165 -0.75 -15.97 -5.41
N VAL A 166 -1.24 -15.53 -4.27
CA VAL A 166 -1.93 -16.41 -3.30
C VAL A 166 -3.22 -17.01 -3.87
N VAL A 167 -3.95 -16.25 -4.71
CA VAL A 167 -5.19 -16.75 -5.32
C VAL A 167 -4.91 -17.72 -6.48
N ASN A 168 -3.77 -17.58 -7.17
CA ASN A 168 -3.46 -18.39 -8.36
C ASN A 168 -2.54 -19.58 -8.10
N ILE A 169 -1.84 -19.60 -6.94
CA ILE A 169 -0.92 -20.68 -6.57
C ILE A 169 -1.46 -21.36 -5.31
N ASN A 170 -2.20 -22.45 -5.50
CA ASN A 170 -2.92 -23.11 -4.41
C ASN A 170 -2.12 -24.23 -3.70
N ASP A 171 -1.09 -24.80 -4.38
CA ASP A 171 -0.36 -25.99 -3.90
C ASP A 171 1.00 -25.64 -3.30
N PHE A 172 1.18 -24.41 -2.83
CA PHE A 172 2.46 -23.95 -2.26
C PHE A 172 2.44 -24.00 -0.73
N GLU A 173 3.33 -24.83 -0.16
CA GLU A 173 3.46 -24.95 1.28
C GLU A 173 4.86 -24.50 1.76
N PRO A 174 4.94 -23.77 2.87
CA PRO A 174 3.83 -23.26 3.67
C PRO A 174 3.19 -21.99 3.03
N ALA A 175 1.86 -21.92 3.00
CA ALA A 175 1.10 -20.85 2.31
C ALA A 175 1.48 -19.42 2.73
N TRP A 176 1.88 -19.21 4.01
CA TRP A 176 2.30 -17.89 4.49
C TRP A 176 3.54 -17.35 3.76
N LEU A 177 4.36 -18.21 3.17
CA LEU A 177 5.55 -17.78 2.43
C LEU A 177 5.18 -17.03 1.14
N LEU A 178 4.10 -17.43 0.45
CA LEU A 178 3.58 -16.68 -0.71
C LEU A 178 3.15 -15.25 -0.34
N TRP A 179 2.66 -15.05 0.88
CA TRP A 179 2.30 -13.73 1.38
C TRP A 179 3.51 -12.83 1.60
N LEU A 180 4.64 -13.38 2.00
CA LEU A 180 5.83 -12.62 2.38
C LEU A 180 6.87 -12.53 1.26
N LEU A 181 6.89 -13.47 0.32
CA LEU A 181 7.88 -13.53 -0.75
C LEU A 181 7.96 -12.25 -1.61
N PRO A 182 6.84 -11.66 -2.10
CA PRO A 182 6.91 -10.42 -2.85
C PRO A 182 7.51 -9.26 -2.04
N THR A 183 7.22 -9.22 -0.74
CA THR A 183 7.81 -8.23 0.17
C THR A 183 9.32 -8.41 0.27
N ALA A 184 9.80 -9.63 0.44
CA ALA A 184 11.23 -9.94 0.53
C ALA A 184 12.01 -9.54 -0.75
N VAL A 185 11.39 -9.67 -1.93
CA VAL A 185 12.01 -9.33 -3.23
C VAL A 185 11.90 -7.84 -3.53
N LEU A 186 10.73 -7.24 -3.34
CA LEU A 186 10.46 -5.87 -3.80
C LEU A 186 10.91 -4.79 -2.82
N VAL A 187 11.05 -5.07 -1.52
CA VAL A 187 11.56 -4.09 -0.55
C VAL A 187 13.04 -3.72 -0.81
N PRO A 188 13.96 -4.65 -1.12
CA PRO A 188 15.31 -4.29 -1.56
C PRO A 188 15.33 -3.41 -2.81
N LEU A 189 14.48 -3.70 -3.79
CA LEU A 189 14.35 -2.90 -5.01
C LEU A 189 13.79 -1.49 -4.71
N MET A 190 12.81 -1.39 -3.82
CA MET A 190 12.29 -0.11 -3.31
C MET A 190 13.41 0.71 -2.64
N ARG A 191 14.25 0.08 -1.81
CA ARG A 191 15.40 0.74 -1.17
C ARG A 191 16.42 1.22 -2.20
N TYR A 192 16.70 0.43 -3.22
CA TYR A 192 17.58 0.81 -4.34
C TYR A 192 17.03 2.06 -5.04
N TRP A 193 15.76 2.11 -5.41
CA TRP A 193 15.15 3.28 -6.04
C TRP A 193 15.14 4.50 -5.11
N THR A 194 14.83 4.30 -3.84
CA THR A 194 14.86 5.38 -2.85
C THR A 194 16.27 5.99 -2.74
N LYS A 195 17.30 5.16 -2.73
CA LYS A 195 18.70 5.64 -2.73
C LYS A 195 19.04 6.35 -4.04
N ARG A 196 18.62 5.80 -5.17
CA ARG A 196 18.94 6.35 -6.51
C ARG A 196 18.26 7.70 -6.77
N TYR A 197 17.00 7.88 -6.36
CA TYR A 197 16.21 9.07 -6.68
C TYR A 197 16.16 10.12 -5.56
N CYS A 198 16.50 9.75 -4.33
CA CYS A 198 16.40 10.61 -3.16
C CYS A 198 17.73 10.70 -2.36
N GLY A 199 18.78 10.05 -2.81
CA GLY A 199 20.09 9.94 -2.13
C GLY A 199 20.93 11.18 -2.13
#